data_33e747d54cb52946797184db2581129b
#
_entry.id   33e747d54cb52946797184db2581129b
#
_cell.length_a   1.000
_cell.length_b   1.000
_cell.length_c   1.000
_cell.angle_alpha   90.00
_cell.angle_beta   90.00
_cell.angle_gamma   90.00
#
_symmetry.space_group_name_H-M   'P 1'
#
loop_
_entity.id
_entity.type
_entity.pdbx_description
1 polymer ?
#
loop_
_entity_poly.entity_id
_entity_poly.type
_entity_poly.pdbx_seq_one_letter_code
_entity_poly.pdbx_strand_id
1 'polypeptide(L)'
;MRYRCPICMYSELPYPPHDYHICPCCGTEFGNDDADFTHEQLREMWVAGGANWFFGREPQYWNPWMQLIGGGHADAVPRLFQDLRFQASATVEPTGRVNFTQNPILAYAVA
;
A
#
# COMPACT_ATOMS: atom_id res chain seq x y z
N MET A 1 7.56 -15.70 -14.15
CA MET A 1 7.56 -14.25 -14.36
C MET A 1 6.57 -13.60 -13.43
N ARG A 2 6.91 -12.43 -12.91
CA ARG A 2 6.03 -11.68 -12.03
C ARG A 2 5.63 -10.38 -12.71
N TYR A 3 4.47 -9.88 -12.32
CA TYR A 3 3.91 -8.66 -12.91
C TYR A 3 3.61 -7.65 -11.81
N ARG A 4 3.56 -6.38 -12.17
CA ARG A 4 3.26 -5.33 -11.22
C ARG A 4 1.81 -4.89 -11.37
N CYS A 5 1.12 -4.77 -10.23
CA CYS A 5 -0.23 -4.23 -10.22
C CYS A 5 -0.17 -2.73 -10.49
N PRO A 6 -0.92 -2.24 -11.49
CA PRO A 6 -0.89 -0.80 -11.80
C PRO A 6 -1.62 0.07 -10.79
N ILE A 7 -2.32 -0.54 -9.84
CA ILE A 7 -3.05 0.21 -8.81
C ILE A 7 -2.21 0.35 -7.55
N CYS A 8 -1.87 -0.75 -6.90
CA CYS A 8 -1.18 -0.71 -5.61
C CYS A 8 0.34 -0.86 -5.72
N MET A 9 0.84 -1.15 -6.91
CA MET A 9 2.28 -1.34 -7.19
C MET A 9 2.86 -2.64 -6.63
N TYR A 10 2.01 -3.59 -6.24
CA TYR A 10 2.49 -4.90 -5.84
C TYR A 10 3.22 -5.55 -7.01
N SER A 11 4.45 -6.02 -6.80
CA SER A 11 5.34 -6.43 -7.88
C SER A 11 5.40 -7.94 -8.10
N GLU A 12 4.59 -8.71 -7.39
CA GLU A 12 4.71 -10.17 -7.41
C GLU A 12 3.44 -10.85 -7.90
N LEU A 13 2.68 -10.20 -8.80
CA LEU A 13 1.50 -10.85 -9.36
C LEU A 13 1.93 -12.06 -10.18
N PRO A 14 1.30 -13.23 -9.94
CA PRO A 14 1.62 -14.42 -10.74
C PRO A 14 1.03 -14.37 -12.16
N TYR A 15 0.07 -13.49 -12.39
CA TYR A 15 -0.60 -13.33 -13.67
C TYR A 15 -0.58 -11.88 -14.11
N PRO A 16 -0.64 -11.59 -15.43
CA PRO A 16 -0.75 -10.21 -15.87
C PRO A 16 -2.02 -9.56 -15.33
N PRO A 17 -2.01 -8.22 -15.14
CA PRO A 17 -3.17 -7.53 -14.57
C PRO A 17 -4.29 -7.33 -15.58
N HIS A 18 -4.89 -8.43 -16.04
CA HIS A 18 -6.04 -8.42 -16.93
C HIS A 18 -6.76 -9.76 -16.79
N ASP A 19 -7.77 -10.00 -17.63
CA ASP A 19 -8.52 -11.27 -17.70
C ASP A 19 -9.18 -11.65 -16.38
N TYR A 20 -9.69 -10.65 -15.65
CA TYR A 20 -10.44 -10.85 -14.42
C TYR A 20 -9.64 -11.47 -13.28
N HIS A 21 -8.32 -11.47 -13.40
CA HIS A 21 -7.48 -11.84 -12.26
C HIS A 21 -7.61 -10.77 -11.18
N ILE A 22 -7.52 -11.20 -9.93
CA ILE A 22 -7.67 -10.32 -8.77
C ILE A 22 -6.32 -10.14 -8.11
N CYS A 23 -5.95 -8.88 -7.85
CA CYS A 23 -4.72 -8.59 -7.12
C CYS A 23 -4.89 -8.97 -5.66
N PRO A 24 -4.04 -9.85 -5.12
CA PRO A 24 -4.18 -10.24 -3.70
C PRO A 24 -3.88 -9.10 -2.74
N CYS A 25 -3.17 -8.10 -3.21
CA CYS A 25 -2.79 -6.97 -2.36
C CYS A 25 -3.91 -5.95 -2.24
N CYS A 26 -4.44 -5.44 -3.34
CA CYS A 26 -5.46 -4.38 -3.29
C CYS A 26 -6.87 -4.87 -3.61
N GLY A 27 -7.01 -6.08 -4.12
CA GLY A 27 -8.34 -6.65 -4.37
C GLY A 27 -8.99 -6.21 -5.66
N THR A 28 -8.27 -5.47 -6.51
CA THR A 28 -8.81 -5.04 -7.81
C THR A 28 -8.99 -6.26 -8.72
N GLU A 29 -10.17 -6.38 -9.30
CA GLU A 29 -10.43 -7.37 -10.34
C GLU A 29 -10.24 -6.69 -11.69
N PHE A 30 -9.19 -7.07 -12.39
CA PHE A 30 -8.80 -6.39 -13.63
C PHE A 30 -9.78 -6.73 -14.75
N GLY A 31 -10.29 -5.69 -15.41
CA GLY A 31 -11.30 -5.87 -16.45
C GLY A 31 -12.70 -5.60 -15.94
N ASN A 32 -12.89 -5.59 -14.61
CA ASN A 32 -14.18 -5.30 -14.01
C ASN A 32 -14.12 -4.00 -13.23
N ASP A 33 -13.29 -3.95 -12.20
CA ASP A 33 -13.20 -2.73 -11.37
C ASP A 33 -12.62 -1.56 -12.15
N ASP A 34 -11.61 -1.83 -12.98
CA ASP A 34 -10.96 -0.79 -13.76
C ASP A 34 -11.72 -0.45 -15.04
N ALA A 35 -12.87 -1.08 -15.27
CA ALA A 35 -13.78 -0.65 -16.34
C ALA A 35 -14.54 0.60 -15.91
N ASP A 36 -14.81 0.76 -14.62
CA ASP A 36 -15.61 1.87 -14.11
C ASP A 36 -14.78 2.97 -13.47
N PHE A 37 -13.57 2.65 -13.03
CA PHE A 37 -12.68 3.57 -12.32
C PHE A 37 -11.30 3.55 -12.94
N THR A 38 -10.62 4.69 -12.92
CA THR A 38 -9.23 4.73 -13.36
C THR A 38 -8.34 4.04 -12.34
N HIS A 39 -7.12 3.69 -12.77
CA HIS A 39 -6.16 3.09 -11.84
C HIS A 39 -5.87 4.04 -10.68
N GLU A 40 -5.80 5.34 -10.97
CA GLU A 40 -5.57 6.33 -9.93
C GLU A 40 -6.71 6.38 -8.93
N GLN A 41 -7.96 6.33 -9.41
CA GLN A 41 -9.12 6.32 -8.53
C GLN A 41 -9.13 5.08 -7.64
N LEU A 42 -8.83 3.92 -8.22
CA LEU A 42 -8.78 2.68 -7.45
C LEU A 42 -7.69 2.73 -6.40
N ARG A 43 -6.55 3.33 -6.75
CA ARG A 43 -5.45 3.50 -5.80
C ARG A 43 -5.87 4.40 -4.64
N GLU A 44 -6.54 5.50 -4.96
CA GLU A 44 -7.02 6.41 -3.93
C GLU A 44 -8.02 5.74 -3.00
N MET A 45 -8.91 4.92 -3.57
CA MET A 45 -9.89 4.18 -2.77
C MET A 45 -9.21 3.19 -1.84
N TRP A 46 -8.20 2.49 -2.35
CA TRP A 46 -7.43 1.54 -1.54
C TRP A 46 -6.71 2.24 -0.40
N VAL A 47 -6.05 3.35 -0.70
CA VAL A 47 -5.34 4.14 0.32
C VAL A 47 -6.32 4.69 1.34
N ALA A 48 -7.45 5.21 0.89
CA ALA A 48 -8.47 5.76 1.80
C ALA A 48 -9.04 4.70 2.73
N GLY A 49 -9.07 3.46 2.26
CA GLY A 49 -9.54 2.34 3.08
C GLY A 49 -8.48 1.76 4.01
N GLY A 50 -7.27 2.32 4.00
CA GLY A 50 -6.20 1.88 4.88
C GLY A 50 -5.06 1.14 4.20
N ALA A 51 -5.11 0.97 2.88
CA ALA A 51 -4.09 0.27 2.11
C ALA A 51 -3.82 -1.12 2.69
N ASN A 52 -4.89 -1.86 2.95
CA ASN A 52 -4.80 -3.17 3.60
C ASN A 52 -4.57 -4.27 2.58
N TRP A 53 -3.90 -5.33 3.04
CA TRP A 53 -3.76 -6.54 2.23
C TRP A 53 -5.12 -7.21 2.09
N PHE A 54 -5.48 -7.58 0.86
CA PHE A 54 -6.84 -8.01 0.55
C PHE A 54 -7.06 -9.50 0.80
N PHE A 55 -6.20 -10.38 0.27
CA PHE A 55 -6.49 -11.81 0.26
C PHE A 55 -5.30 -12.63 0.72
N GLY A 56 -5.58 -13.57 1.63
CA GLY A 56 -4.56 -14.48 2.11
C GLY A 56 -3.63 -13.84 3.12
N ARG A 57 -2.47 -14.45 3.30
CA ARG A 57 -1.51 -13.94 4.27
C ARG A 57 -0.69 -12.84 3.64
N GLU A 58 -0.64 -11.69 4.31
CA GLU A 58 0.21 -10.63 3.82
C GLU A 58 1.69 -11.03 3.94
N PRO A 59 2.52 -10.62 2.98
CA PRO A 59 3.94 -11.00 3.00
C PRO A 59 4.63 -10.45 4.25
N GLN A 60 5.63 -11.20 4.72
CA GLN A 60 6.41 -10.79 5.88
C GLN A 60 7.10 -9.45 5.57
N TYR A 61 7.05 -8.52 6.53
CA TYR A 61 7.66 -7.19 6.41
C TYR A 61 7.05 -6.33 5.31
N TRP A 62 5.84 -6.69 4.85
CA TRP A 62 5.17 -5.91 3.81
C TRP A 62 4.74 -4.54 4.38
N ASN A 63 4.95 -3.50 3.57
CA ASN A 63 4.58 -2.13 3.94
C ASN A 63 4.00 -1.46 2.70
N PRO A 64 2.70 -1.10 2.72
CA PRO A 64 2.06 -0.54 1.54
C PRO A 64 2.64 0.80 1.11
N TRP A 65 3.10 1.60 2.07
CA TRP A 65 3.64 2.92 1.75
C TRP A 65 4.98 2.80 1.02
N MET A 66 5.83 1.90 1.49
CA MET A 66 7.10 1.64 0.81
C MET A 66 6.86 1.03 -0.57
N GLN A 67 5.83 0.21 -0.69
CA GLN A 67 5.46 -0.38 -1.98
C GLN A 67 5.05 0.70 -2.97
N LEU A 68 4.21 1.65 -2.54
CA LEU A 68 3.78 2.76 -3.40
C LEU A 68 4.96 3.63 -3.79
N ILE A 69 5.82 3.96 -2.85
CA ILE A 69 7.00 4.78 -3.12
C ILE A 69 7.91 4.08 -4.13
N GLY A 70 8.17 2.78 -3.91
CA GLY A 70 9.01 2.00 -4.81
C GLY A 70 8.44 1.87 -6.21
N GLY A 71 7.13 1.98 -6.35
CA GLY A 71 6.45 1.93 -7.64
C GLY A 71 6.30 3.29 -8.30
N GLY A 72 6.84 4.35 -7.70
CA GLY A 72 6.78 5.68 -8.29
C GLY A 72 5.54 6.47 -7.91
N HIS A 73 4.84 6.07 -6.86
CA HIS A 73 3.60 6.72 -6.44
C HIS A 73 3.68 7.24 -5.01
N ALA A 74 4.79 7.88 -4.69
CA ALA A 74 4.96 8.51 -3.38
C ALA A 74 3.87 9.56 -3.12
N ASP A 75 3.35 10.16 -4.18
CA ASP A 75 2.29 11.16 -4.07
C ASP A 75 0.98 10.58 -3.53
N ALA A 76 0.78 9.27 -3.66
CA ALA A 76 -0.41 8.60 -3.14
C ALA A 76 -0.30 8.29 -1.65
N VAL A 77 0.89 8.36 -1.08
CA VAL A 77 1.11 8.07 0.34
C VAL A 77 0.59 9.25 1.16
N PRO A 78 -0.25 9.02 2.18
CA PRO A 78 -0.72 10.11 3.03
C PRO A 78 0.45 10.89 3.62
N ARG A 79 0.28 12.20 3.75
CA ARG A 79 1.36 13.07 4.23
C ARG A 79 1.98 12.56 5.53
N LEU A 80 1.15 12.01 6.40
CA LEU A 80 1.61 11.50 7.68
C LEU A 80 2.70 10.43 7.52
N PHE A 81 2.69 9.70 6.43
CA PHE A 81 3.61 8.59 6.20
C PHE A 81 4.67 8.88 5.14
N GLN A 82 4.72 10.09 4.60
CA GLN A 82 5.63 10.38 3.49
C GLN A 82 7.10 10.34 3.90
N ASP A 83 7.38 10.53 5.17
CA ASP A 83 8.75 10.55 5.67
C ASP A 83 9.21 9.21 6.21
N LEU A 84 8.50 8.13 5.91
CA LEU A 84 8.84 6.81 6.43
C LEU A 84 10.27 6.39 6.14
N ARG A 85 10.79 6.74 4.97
CA ARG A 85 12.15 6.38 4.61
C ARG A 85 13.16 6.99 5.57
N PHE A 86 12.95 8.24 5.91
CA PHE A 86 13.85 8.95 6.83
C PHE A 86 13.72 8.38 8.23
N GLN A 87 12.51 8.10 8.66
CA GLN A 87 12.28 7.55 9.99
C GLN A 87 12.94 6.18 10.13
N ALA A 88 12.82 5.36 9.11
CA ALA A 88 13.45 4.05 9.12
C ALA A 88 14.96 4.15 9.21
N SER A 89 15.53 5.14 8.54
CA SER A 89 16.97 5.37 8.57
C SER A 89 17.42 5.94 9.91
N ALA A 90 16.61 6.83 10.48
CA ALA A 90 16.95 7.52 11.72
C ALA A 90 16.92 6.59 12.90
N THR A 91 16.05 5.73 12.94
CA THR A 91 15.89 4.80 14.05
C THR A 91 15.34 5.42 15.25
N VAL A 92 15.30 5.50 15.87
CA VAL A 92 14.91 5.83 16.71
C VAL A 92 14.32 5.74 17.57
N GLU A 93 14.06 5.91 18.01
CA GLU A 93 13.39 6.02 18.62
C GLU A 93 12.96 5.83 19.34
N PRO A 94 13.08 5.99 20.15
CA PRO A 94 12.43 5.75 20.67
C PRO A 94 11.62 6.04 21.31
N THR A 95 11.54 6.36 21.64
CA THR A 95 10.72 6.60 22.09
C THR A 95 9.84 6.76 22.00
N GLY A 96 10.31 6.66 21.71
CA GLY A 96 9.64 6.67 21.35
C GLY A 96 8.73 6.55 21.27
N ARG A 97 8.66 6.38 21.45
CA ARG A 97 7.79 6.27 21.08
C ARG A 97 7.01 6.57 20.42
N VAL A 98 7.20 6.47 20.06
CA VAL A 98 6.49 6.72 19.22
C VAL A 98 5.72 6.59 18.85
N ASN A 99 5.98 6.32 18.86
CA ASN A 99 5.31 6.30 18.44
C ASN A 99 4.57 6.06 18.19
N PHE A 100 4.59 5.81 18.16
CA PHE A 100 3.86 5.75 17.75
C PHE A 100 3.03 5.50 18.05
N THR A 101 3.19 5.08 18.27
CA THR A 101 2.48 5.15 18.43
C THR A 101 1.89 5.41 18.65
N GLN A 102 2.05 5.28 18.65
CA GLN A 102 1.50 5.70 18.68
C GLN A 102 0.95 5.81 18.37
N ASN A 103 1.33 5.49 18.32
CA ASN A 103 0.77 5.74 17.83
C ASN A 103 0.27 5.64 17.52
N PRO A 104 0.11 5.58 17.68
CA PRO A 104 -0.51 5.60 17.27
C PRO A 104 -0.82 5.45 16.77
N ILE A 105 -0.67 5.21 16.68
CA ILE A 105 -1.00 5.30 16.16
C ILE A 105 -1.37 4.89 16.14
N LEU A 106 -1.06 4.55 16.19
CA LEU A 106 -1.46 4.54 16.16
C LEU A 106 -2.15 4.52 16.33
N ALA A 107 -2.06 4.43 16.49
CA ALA A 107 -2.65 4.72 16.56
C ALA A 107 -3.20 4.97 16.34
N TYR A 108 -3.08 4.86 15.84
CA TYR A 108 -3.51 5.41 15.38
C TYR A 108 -4.07 5.57 14.98
N ALA A 109 -4.12 5.37 14.99
CA ALA A 109 -4.44 5.72 14.54
C ALA A 109 -4.81 5.88 14.31
N VAL A 110 -4.69 5.67 14.10
CA VAL A 110 -4.90 5.96 13.77
C VAL A 110 -5.23 6.08 13.57
N ALA A 111 -5.23 5.85 13.49
CA ALA A 111 -5.42 6.05 13.14
C ALA A 111 -5.62 6.36 13.16
#